data_a2131c49f8f1cb0f8743f6344f72710b
#
_entry.id   a2131c49f8f1cb0f8743f6344f72710b
#
_cell.length_a   1.000
_cell.length_b   1.000
_cell.length_c   1.000
_cell.angle_alpha   90.00
_cell.angle_beta   90.00
_cell.angle_gamma   90.00
#
_symmetry.space_group_name_H-M   'P 1'
#
loop_
_entity.id
_entity.type
_entity.pdbx_description
1 polymer ?
#
loop_
_entity_poly.entity_id
_entity_poly.type
_entity_poly.pdbx_seq_one_letter_code
_entity_poly.pdbx_strand_id
1 'polypeptide(L)'
;MLKQWIPAAKPDKEELDKRLDAAQEELLRLQMQIKEHKLPVLVLIEGWGAAGKGSTIGGIIKNIDPRFFKVASMSAPTEEEKRKPFLYRYFVKIPEAGKFEFLDSGWMDEVTKGRLRGELSDKQYAERIESIKRFERQLTDNGYLVLKLFFQIGKKEQKKRLEELEGNKDTAWRVGENDLWQNKHYDKCEEVFDKYLTDTNASVAPWYIIDSGDKKWAELQVLETLCSGIHVAMQNESLAVPILQNVFPLVKICLLYTSPS
;
A
#
# COMPACT_ATOMS: atom_id res chain seq x y z
N MET A 1 -13.89 -5.07 3.99
CA MET A 1 -13.12 -4.96 2.72
C MET A 1 -12.64 -6.33 2.24
N LEU A 2 -11.77 -7.01 2.94
CA LEU A 2 -11.18 -8.29 2.48
C LEU A 2 -12.22 -9.39 2.27
N LYS A 3 -13.18 -9.52 3.19
CA LYS A 3 -14.27 -10.53 3.10
C LYS A 3 -15.18 -10.39 1.86
N GLN A 4 -15.22 -9.21 1.25
CA GLN A 4 -16.02 -8.93 0.05
C GLN A 4 -15.16 -8.72 -1.18
N TRP A 5 -13.84 -8.76 -1.03
CA TRP A 5 -12.91 -8.56 -2.11
C TRP A 5 -12.90 -9.80 -3.03
N ILE A 6 -13.06 -9.53 -4.30
CA ILE A 6 -12.96 -10.54 -5.36
C ILE A 6 -11.74 -10.18 -6.20
N PRO A 7 -10.73 -11.05 -6.29
CA PRO A 7 -9.56 -10.78 -7.11
C PRO A 7 -9.97 -10.60 -8.58
N ALA A 8 -9.35 -9.62 -9.24
CA ALA A 8 -9.51 -9.46 -10.67
C ALA A 8 -8.92 -10.67 -11.41
N ALA A 9 -9.51 -11.02 -12.55
CA ALA A 9 -9.00 -12.10 -13.37
C ALA A 9 -7.59 -11.76 -13.88
N LYS A 10 -6.63 -12.63 -13.57
CA LYS A 10 -5.27 -12.49 -14.08
C LYS A 10 -5.30 -12.72 -15.60
N PRO A 11 -4.70 -11.82 -16.41
CA PRO A 11 -4.56 -12.03 -17.85
C PRO A 11 -3.65 -13.22 -18.15
N ASP A 12 -3.67 -13.70 -19.38
CA ASP A 12 -2.70 -14.68 -19.84
C ASP A 12 -1.26 -14.11 -19.82
N LYS A 13 -0.30 -14.96 -20.06
CA LYS A 13 1.11 -14.58 -19.91
C LYS A 13 1.54 -13.49 -20.92
N GLU A 14 1.08 -13.58 -22.15
CA GLU A 14 1.46 -12.64 -23.22
C GLU A 14 0.87 -11.25 -22.95
N GLU A 15 -0.40 -11.19 -22.62
CA GLU A 15 -1.07 -9.94 -22.25
C GLU A 15 -0.50 -9.35 -20.95
N LEU A 16 -0.17 -10.19 -19.95
CA LEU A 16 0.46 -9.76 -18.71
C LEU A 16 1.81 -9.08 -18.98
N ASP A 17 2.68 -9.73 -19.76
CA ASP A 17 4.01 -9.21 -20.07
C ASP A 17 3.90 -7.91 -20.89
N LYS A 18 3.04 -7.85 -21.89
CA LYS A 18 2.76 -6.62 -22.66
C LYS A 18 2.27 -5.46 -21.82
N ARG A 19 1.31 -5.71 -20.93
CA ARG A 19 0.78 -4.67 -20.02
C ARG A 19 1.82 -4.21 -19.01
N LEU A 20 2.65 -5.13 -18.54
CA LEU A 20 3.72 -4.81 -17.59
C LEU A 20 4.73 -3.85 -18.24
N ASP A 21 5.19 -4.16 -19.45
CA ASP A 21 6.10 -3.29 -20.20
C ASP A 21 5.49 -1.90 -20.44
N ALA A 22 4.24 -1.86 -20.89
CA ALA A 22 3.53 -0.59 -21.14
C ALA A 22 3.36 0.24 -19.85
N ALA A 23 3.03 -0.39 -18.72
CA ALA A 23 2.89 0.30 -17.43
C ALA A 23 4.24 0.81 -16.89
N GLN A 24 5.32 0.08 -17.12
CA GLN A 24 6.67 0.52 -16.78
C GLN A 24 7.10 1.73 -17.61
N GLU A 25 6.87 1.71 -18.92
CA GLU A 25 7.14 2.86 -19.80
C GLU A 25 6.31 4.08 -19.40
N GLU A 26 5.05 3.88 -19.04
CA GLU A 26 4.18 4.95 -18.59
C GLU A 26 4.69 5.58 -17.29
N LEU A 27 5.10 4.78 -16.32
CA LEU A 27 5.66 5.29 -15.07
C LEU A 27 6.93 6.12 -15.31
N LEU A 28 7.78 5.73 -16.29
CA LEU A 28 8.94 6.51 -16.72
C LEU A 28 8.56 7.88 -17.26
N ARG A 29 7.48 7.97 -18.03
CA ARG A 29 6.97 9.26 -18.52
C ARG A 29 6.42 10.11 -17.39
N LEU A 30 5.65 9.49 -16.51
CA LEU A 30 5.01 10.16 -15.38
C LEU A 30 6.00 10.71 -14.35
N GLN A 31 7.17 10.09 -14.17
CA GLN A 31 8.17 10.61 -13.22
C GLN A 31 8.62 12.04 -13.58
N MET A 32 8.72 12.37 -14.88
CA MET A 32 9.08 13.72 -15.32
C MET A 32 7.94 14.70 -15.05
N GLN A 33 6.70 14.28 -15.28
CA GLN A 33 5.52 15.10 -15.00
C GLN A 33 5.36 15.36 -13.49
N ILE A 34 5.56 14.34 -12.66
CA ILE A 34 5.57 14.48 -11.19
C ILE A 34 6.58 15.57 -10.77
N LYS A 35 7.79 15.55 -11.34
CA LYS A 35 8.81 16.57 -11.07
C LYS A 35 8.37 17.97 -11.50
N GLU A 36 7.85 18.11 -12.72
CA GLU A 36 7.41 19.39 -13.29
C GLU A 36 6.27 20.01 -12.50
N HIS A 37 5.27 19.20 -12.15
CA HIS A 37 4.11 19.61 -11.35
C HIS A 37 4.41 19.67 -9.84
N LYS A 38 5.63 19.28 -9.41
CA LYS A 38 6.02 19.21 -8.00
C LYS A 38 5.09 18.34 -7.14
N LEU A 39 4.44 17.33 -7.76
CA LEU A 39 3.52 16.42 -7.08
C LEU A 39 4.29 15.48 -6.14
N PRO A 40 4.12 15.55 -4.81
CA PRO A 40 4.69 14.57 -3.90
C PRO A 40 3.80 13.31 -3.87
N VAL A 41 4.39 12.13 -4.09
CA VAL A 41 3.67 10.85 -4.16
C VAL A 41 4.12 9.94 -3.02
N LEU A 42 3.24 9.71 -2.07
CA LEU A 42 3.42 8.76 -0.97
C LEU A 42 2.74 7.44 -1.30
N VAL A 43 3.53 6.37 -1.37
CA VAL A 43 3.04 5.00 -1.64
C VAL A 43 3.21 4.17 -0.38
N LEU A 44 2.12 3.89 0.29
CA LEU A 44 2.08 3.03 1.47
C LEU A 44 1.84 1.58 1.03
N ILE A 45 2.76 0.70 1.34
CA ILE A 45 2.73 -0.71 0.96
C ILE A 45 2.62 -1.57 2.22
N GLU A 46 1.45 -2.16 2.42
CA GLU A 46 1.08 -2.95 3.58
C GLU A 46 0.63 -4.35 3.16
N GLY A 47 0.41 -5.22 4.11
CA GLY A 47 -0.15 -6.55 3.86
C GLY A 47 0.60 -7.67 4.56
N TRP A 48 0.30 -8.88 4.11
CA TRP A 48 0.80 -10.11 4.73
C TRP A 48 2.32 -10.28 4.63
N GLY A 49 2.90 -10.97 5.60
CA GLY A 49 4.26 -11.50 5.51
C GLY A 49 4.39 -12.42 4.29
N ALA A 50 5.55 -12.44 3.65
CA ALA A 50 5.85 -13.21 2.43
C ALA A 50 4.92 -12.91 1.21
N ALA A 51 4.09 -11.86 1.26
CA ALA A 51 3.24 -11.44 0.14
C ALA A 51 4.02 -10.85 -1.05
N GLY A 52 5.32 -10.58 -0.88
CA GLY A 52 6.17 -10.09 -1.97
C GLY A 52 6.29 -8.58 -2.09
N LYS A 53 5.91 -7.83 -1.06
CA LYS A 53 6.00 -6.35 -1.02
C LYS A 53 7.35 -5.81 -1.50
N GLY A 54 8.44 -6.21 -0.85
CA GLY A 54 9.79 -5.75 -1.22
C GLY A 54 10.23 -6.15 -2.63
N SER A 55 9.80 -7.33 -3.12
CA SER A 55 10.07 -7.75 -4.51
C SER A 55 9.35 -6.86 -5.51
N THR A 56 8.09 -6.50 -5.23
CA THR A 56 7.30 -5.60 -6.08
C THR A 56 7.88 -4.18 -6.06
N ILE A 57 8.27 -3.66 -4.89
CA ILE A 57 9.00 -2.37 -4.82
C ILE A 57 10.23 -2.41 -5.70
N GLY A 58 11.05 -3.46 -5.59
CA GLY A 58 12.27 -3.63 -6.41
C GLY A 58 11.98 -3.64 -7.91
N GLY A 59 10.89 -4.29 -8.34
CA GLY A 59 10.45 -4.28 -9.74
C GLY A 59 10.07 -2.88 -10.23
N ILE A 60 9.29 -2.17 -9.44
CA ILE A 60 8.80 -0.81 -9.77
C ILE A 60 9.96 0.19 -9.85
N ILE A 61 10.81 0.25 -8.84
CA ILE A 61 11.89 1.25 -8.76
C ILE A 61 13.04 1.00 -9.75
N LYS A 62 13.13 -0.21 -10.30
CA LYS A 62 14.18 -0.59 -11.25
C LYS A 62 14.30 0.38 -12.43
N ASN A 63 13.18 0.94 -12.86
CA ASN A 63 13.08 1.81 -14.00
C ASN A 63 12.92 3.29 -13.62
N ILE A 64 12.85 3.64 -12.33
CA ILE A 64 12.76 5.04 -11.86
C ILE A 64 14.17 5.57 -11.59
N ASP A 65 14.46 6.79 -12.03
CA ASP A 65 15.72 7.45 -11.71
C ASP A 65 15.87 7.60 -10.18
N PRO A 66 16.98 7.12 -9.59
CA PRO A 66 17.20 7.13 -8.14
C PRO A 66 17.07 8.50 -7.46
N ARG A 67 17.17 9.59 -8.23
CA ARG A 67 17.00 10.96 -7.71
C ARG A 67 15.55 11.32 -7.39
N PHE A 68 14.58 10.53 -7.90
CA PHE A 68 13.16 10.83 -7.80
C PHE A 68 12.41 9.94 -6.80
N PHE A 69 13.06 8.98 -6.17
CA PHE A 69 12.41 8.15 -5.17
C PHE A 69 13.27 7.91 -3.93
N LYS A 70 12.58 7.59 -2.85
CA LYS A 70 13.15 6.99 -1.64
C LYS A 70 12.33 5.77 -1.27
N VAL A 71 12.95 4.81 -0.62
CA VAL A 71 12.29 3.64 -0.03
C VAL A 71 12.61 3.62 1.46
N ALA A 72 11.61 3.69 2.29
CA ALA A 72 11.75 3.56 3.73
C ALA A 72 11.12 2.24 4.20
N SER A 73 11.95 1.30 4.63
CA SER A 73 11.50 0.10 5.33
C SER A 73 11.39 0.41 6.82
N MET A 74 10.19 0.26 7.37
CA MET A 74 9.90 0.64 8.74
C MET A 74 10.12 -0.55 9.68
N SER A 75 11.20 -0.50 10.45
CA SER A 75 11.46 -1.44 11.54
C SER A 75 10.64 -1.11 12.79
N ALA A 76 10.78 -1.92 13.84
CA ALA A 76 10.20 -1.61 15.14
C ALA A 76 10.66 -0.21 15.63
N PRO A 77 9.78 0.57 16.31
CA PRO A 77 10.14 1.90 16.79
C PRO A 77 11.27 1.85 17.81
N THR A 78 12.22 2.77 17.67
CA THR A 78 13.30 2.97 18.64
C THR A 78 12.75 3.50 19.97
N GLU A 79 13.54 3.42 21.05
CA GLU A 79 13.14 3.99 22.35
C GLU A 79 12.88 5.50 22.29
N GLU A 80 13.58 6.21 21.43
CA GLU A 80 13.36 7.64 21.18
C GLU A 80 12.04 7.88 20.43
N GLU A 81 11.72 7.06 19.42
CA GLU A 81 10.47 7.16 18.66
C GLU A 81 9.25 6.81 19.52
N LYS A 82 9.37 5.85 20.45
CA LYS A 82 8.29 5.48 21.39
C LYS A 82 7.87 6.63 22.31
N ARG A 83 8.75 7.60 22.56
CA ARG A 83 8.46 8.80 23.37
C ARG A 83 7.75 9.90 22.58
N LYS A 84 7.64 9.76 21.26
CA LYS A 84 7.02 10.72 20.35
C LYS A 84 5.61 10.28 19.95
N PRO A 85 4.77 11.17 19.43
CA PRO A 85 3.50 10.76 18.85
C PRO A 85 3.72 9.67 17.80
N PHE A 86 2.86 8.63 17.78
CA PHE A 86 3.13 7.42 17.00
C PHE A 86 3.30 7.67 15.50
N LEU A 87 2.69 8.70 14.93
CA LEU A 87 2.85 9.07 13.53
C LEU A 87 4.11 9.89 13.23
N TYR A 88 4.85 10.34 14.27
CA TYR A 88 6.04 11.17 14.08
C TYR A 88 7.05 10.55 13.12
N ARG A 89 7.35 9.26 13.28
CA ARG A 89 8.32 8.54 12.47
C ARG A 89 7.94 8.45 10.98
N TYR A 90 6.66 8.60 10.67
CA TYR A 90 6.13 8.62 9.31
C TYR A 90 6.08 10.05 8.76
N PHE A 91 5.82 11.05 9.60
CA PHE A 91 5.90 12.46 9.19
C PHE A 91 7.28 12.84 8.65
N VAL A 92 8.34 12.32 9.25
CA VAL A 92 9.72 12.60 8.78
C VAL A 92 10.10 11.83 7.50
N LYS A 93 9.20 10.99 6.99
CA LYS A 93 9.36 10.20 5.76
C LYS A 93 8.43 10.63 4.63
N ILE A 94 7.68 11.72 4.78
CA ILE A 94 6.85 12.21 3.68
C ILE A 94 7.72 12.64 2.49
N PRO A 95 7.25 12.44 1.23
CA PRO A 95 8.04 12.77 0.05
C PRO A 95 8.28 14.28 -0.10
N GLU A 96 9.43 14.61 -0.67
CA GLU A 96 9.69 15.95 -1.18
C GLU A 96 8.83 16.22 -2.43
N ALA A 97 8.56 17.49 -2.72
CA ALA A 97 7.85 17.91 -3.92
C ALA A 97 8.48 17.31 -5.20
N GLY A 98 7.68 16.66 -6.04
CA GLY A 98 8.13 16.04 -7.28
C GLY A 98 8.87 14.72 -7.12
N LYS A 99 8.71 14.04 -5.98
CA LYS A 99 9.35 12.75 -5.69
C LYS A 99 8.38 11.71 -5.15
N PHE A 100 8.77 10.45 -5.28
CA PHE A 100 8.12 9.32 -4.62
C PHE A 100 8.76 9.02 -3.26
N GLU A 101 7.93 8.62 -2.31
CA GLU A 101 8.36 7.89 -1.12
C GLU A 101 7.59 6.58 -1.03
N PHE A 102 8.28 5.44 -1.08
CA PHE A 102 7.72 4.11 -0.88
C PHE A 102 7.94 3.71 0.57
N LEU A 103 6.86 3.53 1.32
CA LEU A 103 6.91 3.00 2.68
C LEU A 103 6.65 1.49 2.64
N ASP A 104 7.71 0.68 2.82
CA ASP A 104 7.58 -0.77 3.01
C ASP A 104 7.22 -1.04 4.47
N SER A 105 5.97 -1.31 4.69
CA SER A 105 5.28 -1.29 5.97
C SER A 105 5.20 0.12 6.58
N GLY A 106 4.03 0.49 7.03
CA GLY A 106 3.78 1.81 7.59
C GLY A 106 3.04 1.72 8.91
N TRP A 107 2.09 2.60 9.09
CA TRP A 107 1.35 2.73 10.34
C TRP A 107 0.30 1.65 10.59
N MET A 108 -0.12 0.88 9.57
CA MET A 108 -1.01 -0.27 9.75
C MET A 108 -0.38 -1.32 10.65
N ASP A 109 0.87 -1.65 10.40
CA ASP A 109 1.58 -2.73 11.08
C ASP A 109 1.64 -2.49 12.60
N GLU A 110 1.90 -1.25 13.01
CA GLU A 110 1.95 -0.87 14.43
C GLU A 110 0.59 -1.01 15.12
N VAL A 111 -0.49 -0.57 14.47
CA VAL A 111 -1.85 -0.63 15.02
C VAL A 111 -2.38 -2.06 15.06
N THR A 112 -2.20 -2.81 13.98
CA THR A 112 -2.72 -4.19 13.88
C THR A 112 -1.95 -5.15 14.78
N LYS A 113 -0.63 -5.03 14.87
CA LYS A 113 0.18 -5.81 15.83
C LYS A 113 -0.20 -5.50 17.28
N GLY A 114 -0.40 -4.23 17.61
CA GLY A 114 -0.85 -3.85 18.95
C GLY A 114 -2.21 -4.45 19.30
N ARG A 115 -3.15 -4.53 18.34
CA ARG A 115 -4.44 -5.21 18.53
C ARG A 115 -4.29 -6.72 18.70
N LEU A 116 -3.51 -7.35 17.86
CA LEU A 116 -3.28 -8.81 17.88
C LEU A 116 -2.62 -9.27 19.17
N ARG A 117 -1.75 -8.46 19.76
CA ARG A 117 -1.08 -8.70 21.03
C ARG A 117 -1.89 -8.29 22.26
N GLY A 118 -3.02 -7.61 22.08
CA GLY A 118 -3.81 -7.09 23.20
C GLY A 118 -3.19 -5.87 23.89
N GLU A 119 -2.23 -5.21 23.25
CA GLU A 119 -1.55 -4.01 23.74
C GLU A 119 -2.38 -2.74 23.55
N LEU A 120 -3.34 -2.74 22.61
CA LEU A 120 -4.26 -1.63 22.35
C LEU A 120 -5.67 -1.97 22.79
N SER A 121 -6.23 -1.20 23.70
CA SER A 121 -7.66 -1.21 24.02
C SER A 121 -8.50 -0.69 22.86
N ASP A 122 -9.82 -0.89 22.89
CA ASP A 122 -10.73 -0.40 21.85
C ASP A 122 -10.69 1.13 21.74
N LYS A 123 -10.57 1.82 22.87
CA LYS A 123 -10.43 3.28 22.91
C LYS A 123 -9.14 3.74 22.22
N GLN A 124 -8.00 3.14 22.58
CA GLN A 124 -6.70 3.45 21.97
C GLN A 124 -6.68 3.14 20.48
N TYR A 125 -7.29 2.04 20.07
CA TYR A 125 -7.45 1.70 18.65
C TYR A 125 -8.22 2.81 17.92
N ALA A 126 -9.38 3.22 18.42
CA ALA A 126 -10.18 4.28 17.80
C ALA A 126 -9.40 5.61 17.70
N GLU A 127 -8.65 5.98 18.75
CA GLU A 127 -7.80 7.18 18.75
C GLU A 127 -6.69 7.10 17.69
N ARG A 128 -6.08 5.91 17.48
CA ARG A 128 -5.08 5.68 16.42
C ARG A 128 -5.69 5.81 15.03
N ILE A 129 -6.86 5.22 14.81
CA ILE A 129 -7.58 5.33 13.52
C ILE A 129 -7.90 6.78 13.18
N GLU A 130 -8.42 7.56 14.14
CA GLU A 130 -8.69 8.98 13.94
C GLU A 130 -7.42 9.79 13.65
N SER A 131 -6.32 9.46 14.32
CA SER A 131 -5.03 10.11 14.07
C SER A 131 -4.52 9.83 12.65
N ILE A 132 -4.66 8.58 12.17
CA ILE A 132 -4.30 8.18 10.81
C ILE A 132 -5.14 8.94 9.78
N LYS A 133 -6.47 8.96 9.93
CA LYS A 133 -7.36 9.68 9.02
C LYS A 133 -7.03 11.17 8.92
N ARG A 134 -6.73 11.79 10.06
CA ARG A 134 -6.30 13.20 10.10
C ARG A 134 -4.97 13.43 9.41
N PHE A 135 -4.03 12.52 9.61
CA PHE A 135 -2.72 12.58 8.95
C PHE A 135 -2.85 12.45 7.42
N GLU A 136 -3.57 11.44 6.95
CA GLU A 136 -3.82 11.24 5.53
C GLU A 136 -4.55 12.46 4.93
N ARG A 137 -5.55 13.01 5.64
CA ARG A 137 -6.25 14.21 5.23
C ARG A 137 -5.34 15.43 5.13
N GLN A 138 -4.47 15.64 6.13
CA GLN A 138 -3.49 16.73 6.10
C GLN A 138 -2.56 16.64 4.89
N LEU A 139 -2.12 15.43 4.53
CA LEU A 139 -1.29 15.23 3.33
C LEU A 139 -2.07 15.59 2.07
N THR A 140 -3.25 15.04 1.88
CA THR A 140 -4.05 15.27 0.66
C THR A 140 -4.50 16.72 0.53
N ASP A 141 -4.87 17.39 1.62
CA ASP A 141 -5.22 18.83 1.63
C ASP A 141 -4.00 19.72 1.27
N ASN A 142 -2.77 19.21 1.43
CA ASN A 142 -1.53 19.88 1.02
C ASN A 142 -0.99 19.39 -0.34
N GLY A 143 -1.83 18.77 -1.15
CA GLY A 143 -1.50 18.39 -2.52
C GLY A 143 -0.68 17.10 -2.66
N TYR A 144 -0.58 16.28 -1.62
CA TYR A 144 0.07 14.97 -1.72
C TYR A 144 -0.86 13.95 -2.38
N LEU A 145 -0.33 13.17 -3.29
CA LEU A 145 -0.98 11.93 -3.72
C LEU A 145 -0.60 10.83 -2.72
N VAL A 146 -1.61 10.29 -2.02
CA VAL A 146 -1.44 9.18 -1.07
C VAL A 146 -2.08 7.93 -1.64
N LEU A 147 -1.27 6.93 -1.98
CA LEU A 147 -1.71 5.64 -2.49
C LEU A 147 -1.47 4.56 -1.44
N LYS A 148 -2.52 3.87 -1.02
CA LYS A 148 -2.45 2.82 0.01
C LYS A 148 -2.72 1.46 -0.62
N LEU A 149 -1.71 0.59 -0.59
CA LEU A 149 -1.71 -0.72 -1.22
C LEU A 149 -1.67 -1.80 -0.15
N PHE A 150 -2.62 -2.72 -0.18
CA PHE A 150 -2.64 -3.88 0.71
C PHE A 150 -2.42 -5.16 -0.08
N PHE A 151 -1.32 -5.85 0.19
CA PHE A 151 -0.94 -7.10 -0.47
C PHE A 151 -1.66 -8.28 0.19
N GLN A 152 -2.68 -8.80 -0.49
CA GLN A 152 -3.47 -9.95 -0.07
C GLN A 152 -2.88 -11.23 -0.68
N ILE A 153 -2.64 -12.22 0.19
CA ILE A 153 -2.18 -13.56 -0.17
C ILE A 153 -2.97 -14.59 0.61
N GLY A 154 -3.35 -15.69 -0.02
CA GLY A 154 -4.06 -16.76 0.66
C GLY A 154 -3.15 -17.56 1.61
N LYS A 155 -3.70 -18.10 2.71
CA LYS A 155 -2.99 -18.83 3.76
C LYS A 155 -2.06 -19.93 3.24
N LYS A 156 -2.54 -20.72 2.27
CA LYS A 156 -1.75 -21.83 1.69
C LYS A 156 -0.54 -21.34 0.90
N GLU A 157 -0.75 -20.31 0.07
CA GLU A 157 0.33 -19.73 -0.72
C GLU A 157 1.34 -18.98 0.18
N GLN A 158 0.86 -18.29 1.20
CA GLN A 158 1.73 -17.67 2.20
C GLN A 158 2.62 -18.71 2.88
N LYS A 159 2.03 -19.82 3.34
CA LYS A 159 2.79 -20.92 3.96
C LYS A 159 3.87 -21.46 3.05
N LYS A 160 3.49 -21.75 1.80
CA LYS A 160 4.43 -22.24 0.78
C LYS A 160 5.62 -21.30 0.60
N ARG A 161 5.37 -19.99 0.47
CA ARG A 161 6.44 -18.99 0.31
C ARG A 161 7.32 -18.84 1.54
N LEU A 162 6.76 -18.95 2.74
CA LEU A 162 7.54 -18.96 3.97
C LEU A 162 8.49 -20.17 4.00
N GLU A 163 7.99 -21.36 3.69
CA GLU A 163 8.80 -22.59 3.60
C GLU A 163 9.91 -22.50 2.53
N GLU A 164 9.61 -21.92 1.36
CA GLU A 164 10.59 -21.68 0.29
C GLU A 164 11.68 -20.70 0.74
N LEU A 165 11.32 -19.62 1.42
CA LEU A 165 12.26 -18.64 1.94
C LEU A 165 13.16 -19.21 3.04
N GLU A 166 12.61 -19.98 3.98
CA GLU A 166 13.35 -20.63 5.06
C GLU A 166 14.29 -21.72 4.53
N GLY A 167 13.87 -22.44 3.47
CA GLY A 167 14.65 -23.50 2.86
C GLY A 167 15.90 -23.02 2.09
N ASN A 168 16.01 -21.73 1.82
CA ASN A 168 17.14 -21.13 1.11
C ASN A 168 17.97 -20.23 2.05
N LYS A 169 19.25 -20.56 2.21
CA LYS A 169 20.20 -19.87 3.09
C LYS A 169 20.30 -18.36 2.80
N ASP A 170 20.16 -17.96 1.54
CA ASP A 170 20.27 -16.57 1.13
C ASP A 170 19.02 -15.74 1.45
N THR A 171 17.89 -16.40 1.72
CA THR A 171 16.61 -15.74 1.97
C THR A 171 15.99 -16.05 3.32
N ALA A 172 16.50 -17.02 4.07
CA ALA A 172 15.97 -17.44 5.36
C ALA A 172 15.87 -16.28 6.38
N TRP A 173 16.79 -15.32 6.33
CA TRP A 173 16.79 -14.14 7.18
C TRP A 173 15.57 -13.22 6.98
N ARG A 174 14.82 -13.40 5.88
CA ARG A 174 13.60 -12.61 5.56
C ARG A 174 12.37 -13.11 6.31
N VAL A 175 12.43 -14.31 6.89
CA VAL A 175 11.31 -14.90 7.63
C VAL A 175 11.50 -14.63 9.11
N GLY A 176 10.63 -13.80 9.67
CA GLY A 176 10.61 -13.53 11.10
C GLY A 176 9.58 -14.37 11.84
N GLU A 177 9.74 -14.48 13.17
CA GLU A 177 8.77 -15.17 14.03
C GLU A 177 7.34 -14.65 13.84
N ASN A 178 7.21 -13.36 13.58
CA ASN A 178 5.91 -12.72 13.34
C ASN A 178 5.23 -13.24 12.06
N ASP A 179 5.99 -13.57 11.01
CA ASP A 179 5.43 -14.08 9.76
C ASP A 179 4.90 -15.51 9.93
N LEU A 180 5.63 -16.33 10.67
CA LEU A 180 5.21 -17.69 11.03
C LEU A 180 3.98 -17.67 11.95
N TRP A 181 3.99 -16.79 12.95
CA TRP A 181 2.86 -16.60 13.84
C TRP A 181 1.62 -16.12 13.07
N GLN A 182 1.78 -15.19 12.15
CA GLN A 182 0.72 -14.66 11.30
C GLN A 182 0.07 -15.74 10.44
N ASN A 183 0.85 -16.63 9.82
CA ASN A 183 0.32 -17.76 9.04
C ASN A 183 -0.43 -18.76 9.94
N LYS A 184 0.11 -19.07 11.13
CA LYS A 184 -0.54 -19.97 12.09
C LYS A 184 -1.89 -19.42 12.56
N HIS A 185 -2.00 -18.08 12.71
CA HIS A 185 -3.20 -17.40 13.21
C HIS A 185 -3.87 -16.58 12.09
N TYR A 186 -3.83 -17.08 10.87
CA TYR A 186 -4.25 -16.36 9.66
C TYR A 186 -5.65 -15.73 9.81
N ASP A 187 -6.64 -16.52 10.21
CA ASP A 187 -8.03 -16.08 10.29
C ASP A 187 -8.20 -14.91 11.29
N LYS A 188 -7.50 -14.98 12.44
CA LYS A 188 -7.47 -13.88 13.42
C LYS A 188 -6.80 -12.63 12.88
N CYS A 189 -5.72 -12.79 12.12
CA CYS A 189 -5.04 -11.66 11.48
C CYS A 189 -5.92 -11.04 10.41
N GLU A 190 -6.59 -11.86 9.58
CA GLU A 190 -7.49 -11.39 8.54
C GLU A 190 -8.65 -10.56 9.10
N GLU A 191 -9.24 -10.97 10.23
CA GLU A 191 -10.28 -10.18 10.90
C GLU A 191 -9.78 -8.80 11.34
N VAL A 192 -8.58 -8.75 11.93
CA VAL A 192 -7.99 -7.47 12.38
C VAL A 192 -7.62 -6.61 11.18
N PHE A 193 -7.08 -7.19 10.11
CA PHE A 193 -6.75 -6.46 8.88
C PHE A 193 -8.01 -5.95 8.17
N ASP A 194 -9.03 -6.79 8.04
CA ASP A 194 -10.31 -6.38 7.41
C ASP A 194 -10.94 -5.20 8.15
N LYS A 195 -10.96 -5.26 9.49
CA LYS A 195 -11.44 -4.16 10.32
C LYS A 195 -10.62 -2.89 10.13
N TYR A 196 -9.28 -3.00 10.19
CA TYR A 196 -8.39 -1.85 10.01
C TYR A 196 -8.57 -1.19 8.64
N LEU A 197 -8.56 -1.98 7.57
CA LEU A 197 -8.77 -1.50 6.21
C LEU A 197 -10.13 -0.80 6.05
N THR A 198 -11.17 -1.36 6.66
CA THR A 198 -12.51 -0.76 6.64
C THR A 198 -12.54 0.57 7.39
N ASP A 199 -11.95 0.62 8.58
CA ASP A 199 -11.96 1.78 9.46
C ASP A 199 -11.09 2.94 8.92
N THR A 200 -10.06 2.64 8.12
CA THR A 200 -9.14 3.63 7.53
C THR A 200 -9.37 3.88 6.04
N ASN A 201 -10.38 3.26 5.44
CA ASN A 201 -10.70 3.53 4.04
C ASN A 201 -11.38 4.90 3.91
N ALA A 202 -10.65 5.86 3.35
CA ALA A 202 -11.14 7.23 3.14
C ALA A 202 -11.18 7.57 1.65
N SER A 203 -12.16 8.38 1.22
CA SER A 203 -12.28 8.78 -0.19
C SER A 203 -11.06 9.54 -0.72
N VAL A 204 -10.40 10.30 0.16
CA VAL A 204 -9.20 11.07 -0.18
C VAL A 204 -7.94 10.21 -0.33
N ALA A 205 -7.92 9.04 0.31
CA ALA A 205 -6.83 8.06 0.26
C ALA A 205 -7.41 6.64 0.43
N PRO A 206 -8.00 6.06 -0.62
CA PRO A 206 -8.60 4.73 -0.56
C PRO A 206 -7.55 3.62 -0.49
N TRP A 207 -7.93 2.46 0.03
CA TRP A 207 -7.14 1.24 -0.04
C TRP A 207 -7.36 0.51 -1.37
N TYR A 208 -6.27 0.09 -1.98
CA TYR A 208 -6.24 -0.80 -3.13
C TYR A 208 -5.74 -2.17 -2.66
N ILE A 209 -6.56 -3.20 -2.86
CA ILE A 209 -6.18 -4.57 -2.51
C ILE A 209 -5.48 -5.19 -3.71
N ILE A 210 -4.23 -5.61 -3.51
CA ILE A 210 -3.37 -6.20 -4.52
C ILE A 210 -3.39 -7.72 -4.36
N ASP A 211 -3.83 -8.43 -5.38
CA ASP A 211 -3.70 -9.89 -5.44
C ASP A 211 -2.22 -10.25 -5.62
N SER A 212 -1.63 -10.76 -4.56
CA SER A 212 -0.23 -11.12 -4.55
C SER A 212 0.04 -12.63 -4.72
N GLY A 213 -0.95 -13.39 -5.17
CA GLY A 213 -0.79 -14.80 -5.51
C GLY A 213 0.25 -15.07 -6.62
N ASP A 214 0.43 -14.11 -7.53
CA ASP A 214 1.48 -14.12 -8.55
C ASP A 214 2.29 -12.82 -8.50
N LYS A 215 3.62 -12.92 -8.59
CA LYS A 215 4.54 -11.77 -8.43
C LYS A 215 4.42 -10.75 -9.55
N LYS A 216 4.37 -11.21 -10.81
CA LYS A 216 4.23 -10.31 -11.96
C LYS A 216 2.86 -9.65 -11.99
N TRP A 217 1.82 -10.40 -11.62
CA TRP A 217 0.47 -9.86 -11.52
C TRP A 217 0.36 -8.80 -10.43
N ALA A 218 0.96 -9.03 -9.27
CA ALA A 218 1.02 -8.01 -8.21
C ALA A 218 1.76 -6.75 -8.67
N GLU A 219 2.90 -6.89 -9.36
CA GLU A 219 3.67 -5.77 -9.90
C GLU A 219 2.84 -4.97 -10.90
N LEU A 220 2.16 -5.62 -11.83
CA LEU A 220 1.29 -4.94 -12.80
C LEU A 220 0.17 -4.16 -12.11
N GLN A 221 -0.56 -4.79 -11.17
CA GLN A 221 -1.62 -4.11 -10.43
C GLN A 221 -1.12 -2.84 -9.72
N VAL A 222 0.06 -2.91 -9.12
CA VAL A 222 0.67 -1.75 -8.45
C VAL A 222 1.05 -0.67 -9.47
N LEU A 223 1.70 -1.02 -10.56
CA LEU A 223 2.09 -0.07 -11.62
C LEU A 223 0.86 0.64 -12.21
N GLU A 224 -0.18 -0.11 -12.55
CA GLU A 224 -1.42 0.47 -13.09
C GLU A 224 -2.12 1.38 -12.05
N THR A 225 -2.10 0.99 -10.78
CA THR A 225 -2.64 1.83 -9.70
C THR A 225 -1.85 3.12 -9.54
N LEU A 226 -0.51 3.05 -9.58
CA LEU A 226 0.36 4.22 -9.53
C LEU A 226 0.11 5.15 -10.70
N CYS A 227 0.16 4.64 -11.94
CA CYS A 227 -0.05 5.44 -13.14
C CYS A 227 -1.43 6.10 -13.13
N SER A 228 -2.49 5.35 -12.83
CA SER A 228 -3.85 5.87 -12.74
C SER A 228 -4.00 6.95 -11.67
N GLY A 229 -3.45 6.73 -10.48
CA GLY A 229 -3.50 7.70 -9.38
C GLY A 229 -2.77 9.00 -9.72
N ILE A 230 -1.60 8.91 -10.37
CA ILE A 230 -0.83 10.06 -10.82
C ILE A 230 -1.59 10.84 -11.89
N HIS A 231 -2.17 10.17 -12.89
CA HIS A 231 -2.98 10.81 -13.91
C HIS A 231 -4.16 11.59 -13.29
N VAL A 232 -4.89 10.96 -12.37
CA VAL A 232 -6.01 11.62 -11.69
C VAL A 232 -5.54 12.85 -10.91
N ALA A 233 -4.43 12.75 -10.19
CA ALA A 233 -3.88 13.86 -9.42
C ALA A 233 -3.42 15.04 -10.30
N MET A 234 -2.88 14.74 -11.50
CA MET A 234 -2.39 15.76 -12.42
C MET A 234 -3.48 16.41 -13.27
N GLN A 235 -4.53 15.67 -13.61
CA GLN A 235 -5.66 16.20 -14.37
C GLN A 235 -6.52 17.17 -13.55
N ASN A 236 -6.13 17.30 -12.29
CA ASN A 236 -6.93 17.89 -11.26
C ASN A 236 -7.48 19.23 -11.55
N GLU A 237 -8.53 19.43 -11.30
CA GLU A 237 -9.23 20.29 -10.35
C GLU A 237 -10.73 20.07 -10.44
N SER A 238 -11.23 19.25 -11.32
CA SER A 238 -12.68 19.15 -11.46
C SER A 238 -13.27 17.80 -11.83
N LEU A 239 -12.50 16.75 -12.07
CA LEU A 239 -13.08 15.46 -12.47
C LEU A 239 -12.39 14.25 -11.80
N ALA A 240 -12.77 14.01 -10.57
CA ALA A 240 -12.60 12.67 -10.02
C ALA A 240 -13.36 11.65 -10.87
N VAL A 241 -12.69 10.49 -11.18
CA VAL A 241 -13.37 9.21 -11.18
C VAL A 241 -13.77 8.46 -12.45
N PRO A 242 -13.54 8.77 -13.69
CA PRO A 242 -13.82 7.79 -14.75
C PRO A 242 -12.75 6.70 -14.94
N ILE A 243 -11.48 6.99 -14.65
CA ILE A 243 -10.37 6.10 -15.05
C ILE A 243 -10.18 4.91 -14.12
N LEU A 244 -10.35 5.12 -12.80
CA LEU A 244 -10.21 4.04 -11.80
C LEU A 244 -11.34 2.99 -11.86
N GLN A 245 -12.50 3.32 -12.45
CA GLN A 245 -13.62 2.38 -12.60
C GLN A 245 -13.33 1.23 -13.56
N ASN A 246 -12.41 1.42 -14.51
CA ASN A 246 -12.05 0.39 -15.49
C ASN A 246 -10.92 -0.53 -15.02
N VAL A 247 -10.16 -0.11 -14.02
CA VAL A 247 -9.03 -0.89 -13.48
C VAL A 247 -9.47 -1.78 -12.32
N PHE A 248 -10.45 -1.31 -11.51
CA PHE A 248 -10.99 -2.11 -10.41
C PHE A 248 -12.50 -1.86 -10.21
N PRO A 249 -13.37 -2.86 -10.39
CA PRO A 249 -14.83 -2.70 -10.25
C PRO A 249 -15.33 -2.33 -8.84
N LEU A 250 -14.45 -2.28 -7.84
CA LEU A 250 -14.80 -2.01 -6.43
C LEU A 250 -14.84 -0.52 -6.03
N VAL A 251 -14.45 0.40 -6.91
CA VAL A 251 -14.49 1.85 -6.60
C VAL A 251 -15.90 2.45 -6.68
N LYS A 252 -16.91 1.66 -7.05
CA LYS A 252 -18.31 2.12 -7.19
C LYS A 252 -19.00 2.61 -5.90
N ILE A 253 -18.39 2.44 -4.73
CA ILE A 253 -19.08 2.72 -3.43
C ILE A 253 -18.80 4.11 -2.88
N CYS A 254 -17.81 4.86 -3.36
CA CYS A 254 -17.44 6.14 -2.75
C CYS A 254 -17.99 7.42 -3.40
N LEU A 255 -18.86 7.32 -4.41
CA LEU A 255 -19.28 8.51 -5.18
C LEU A 255 -20.65 9.11 -4.83
N LEU A 256 -21.26 8.70 -3.72
CA LEU A 256 -22.64 9.14 -3.39
C LEU A 256 -22.74 10.33 -2.43
N TYR A 257 -21.66 11.02 -2.10
CA TYR A 257 -21.75 12.20 -1.21
C TYR A 257 -20.89 13.37 -1.68
N THR A 258 -21.31 14.06 -2.73
CA THR A 258 -21.03 15.47 -2.90
C THR A 258 -22.24 16.13 -3.55
N SER A 259 -23.23 16.50 -2.75
CA SER A 259 -24.16 17.57 -3.08
C SER A 259 -23.74 18.80 -2.27
N PRO A 260 -23.47 19.94 -2.88
CA PRO A 260 -23.30 21.18 -2.15
C PRO A 260 -24.67 21.69 -1.71
N SER A 261 -24.81 22.01 -0.45
CA SER A 261 -25.83 22.94 0.06
C SER A 261 -25.17 24.21 0.49
#